data_eb11ef23e6e7f16eb915eb030f554488
#
_entry.id   eb11ef23e6e7f16eb915eb030f554488
#
_cell.length_a   1.000
_cell.length_b   1.000
_cell.length_c   1.000
_cell.angle_alpha   90.00
_cell.angle_beta   90.00
_cell.angle_gamma   90.00
#
_symmetry.space_group_name_H-M   'P 1'
#
loop_
_entity.id
_entity.type
_entity.pdbx_description
1 polymer ?
#
loop_
_entity_poly.entity_id
_entity_poly.type
_entity_poly.pdbx_seq_one_letter_code
_entity_poly.pdbx_strand_id
1 'polypeptide(L)'
;KTEYPELCMAILNWLSTPEGRMTAEYGPKDVCWYYDENGKTQFTDLGRAAKTDISTQMSDGYSGTFDDGSFKMNNTTWAIDSLNPDSNGETFNYRKWESFATDANSDIEQDWRDKTGFATADEYMGSRPYKLSLGTTYSESTKSDELTVLWTQVAECIKTNSWKAIYAKTDAEYDQIVADMISQAKDYGYDECI
;
A
#
# COMPACT_ATOMS: atom_id res chain seq x y z
N LYS A 1 24.30 -3.04 -25.46
CA LYS A 1 25.38 -2.12 -25.04
C LYS A 1 24.93 -0.71 -25.37
N THR A 2 25.03 0.20 -24.40
CA THR A 2 24.71 1.62 -24.60
C THR A 2 25.91 2.34 -25.23
N GLU A 3 25.63 3.37 -26.01
CA GLU A 3 26.65 4.31 -26.51
C GLU A 3 27.01 5.38 -25.47
N TYR A 4 26.20 5.47 -24.36
CA TYR A 4 26.32 6.50 -23.33
C TYR A 4 26.43 5.89 -21.92
N PRO A 5 27.49 5.12 -21.62
CA PRO A 5 27.61 4.44 -20.32
C PRO A 5 27.70 5.43 -19.14
N GLU A 6 28.36 6.57 -19.37
CA GLU A 6 28.53 7.62 -18.34
C GLU A 6 27.18 8.25 -17.97
N LEU A 7 26.32 8.51 -18.96
CA LEU A 7 24.97 9.02 -18.72
C LEU A 7 24.13 7.99 -17.94
N CYS A 8 24.21 6.72 -18.31
CA CYS A 8 23.52 5.66 -17.57
C CYS A 8 23.96 5.60 -16.11
N MET A 9 25.26 5.73 -15.86
CA MET A 9 25.80 5.75 -14.49
C MET A 9 25.35 7.00 -13.73
N ALA A 10 25.30 8.15 -14.38
CA ALA A 10 24.80 9.39 -13.77
C ALA A 10 23.34 9.26 -13.36
N ILE A 11 22.49 8.67 -14.21
CA ILE A 11 21.08 8.40 -13.91
C ILE A 11 20.96 7.43 -12.72
N LEU A 12 21.72 6.32 -12.71
CA LEU A 12 21.71 5.36 -11.61
C LEU A 12 22.16 5.99 -10.29
N ASN A 13 23.21 6.80 -10.34
CA ASN A 13 23.69 7.52 -9.16
C ASN A 13 22.65 8.51 -8.63
N TRP A 14 21.99 9.26 -9.52
CA TRP A 14 20.92 10.17 -9.12
C TRP A 14 19.73 9.42 -8.54
N LEU A 15 19.30 8.32 -9.17
CA LEU A 15 18.21 7.48 -8.64
C LEU A 15 18.53 6.90 -7.25
N SER A 16 19.81 6.79 -6.91
CA SER A 16 20.28 6.33 -5.59
C SER A 16 20.25 7.43 -4.52
N THR A 17 20.01 8.69 -4.90
CA THR A 17 19.82 9.78 -3.94
C THR A 17 18.40 9.75 -3.36
N PRO A 18 18.18 10.35 -2.17
CA PRO A 18 16.83 10.53 -1.63
C PRO A 18 15.88 11.25 -2.58
N GLU A 19 16.35 12.34 -3.22
CA GLU A 19 15.57 13.08 -4.21
C GLU A 19 15.24 12.22 -5.43
N GLY A 20 16.18 11.45 -5.94
CA GLY A 20 15.96 10.52 -7.06
C GLY A 20 14.95 9.43 -6.70
N ARG A 21 15.00 8.92 -5.46
CA ARG A 21 14.01 7.98 -4.95
C ARG A 21 12.62 8.60 -4.88
N MET A 22 12.52 9.81 -4.34
CA MET A 22 11.26 10.54 -4.21
C MET A 22 10.68 10.89 -5.59
N THR A 23 11.52 11.38 -6.50
CA THR A 23 11.08 11.75 -7.85
C THR A 23 10.60 10.54 -8.65
N ALA A 24 11.28 9.41 -8.53
CA ALA A 24 10.85 8.17 -9.19
C ALA A 24 9.49 7.65 -8.70
N GLU A 25 9.13 7.93 -7.44
CA GLU A 25 7.87 7.47 -6.84
C GLU A 25 6.74 8.50 -6.97
N TYR A 26 7.05 9.78 -6.82
CA TYR A 26 6.05 10.84 -6.63
C TYR A 26 6.08 11.93 -7.70
N GLY A 27 6.97 11.83 -8.68
CA GLY A 27 7.15 12.85 -9.71
C GLY A 27 8.17 13.93 -9.34
N PRO A 28 8.30 14.99 -10.18
CA PRO A 28 9.32 16.01 -9.99
C PRO A 28 9.12 16.82 -8.71
N LYS A 29 10.25 17.09 -8.03
CA LYS A 29 10.29 17.98 -6.87
C LYS A 29 9.83 19.39 -7.25
N ASP A 30 9.19 20.08 -6.32
CA ASP A 30 8.61 21.42 -6.46
C ASP A 30 7.45 21.50 -7.46
N VAL A 31 7.16 20.43 -8.20
CA VAL A 31 6.00 20.29 -9.08
C VAL A 31 4.96 19.37 -8.47
N CYS A 32 5.36 18.19 -8.02
CA CYS A 32 4.46 17.20 -7.42
C CYS A 32 4.59 17.14 -5.89
N TRP A 33 5.77 17.39 -5.35
CA TRP A 33 6.05 17.36 -3.92
C TRP A 33 7.18 18.33 -3.57
N TYR A 34 7.25 18.73 -2.30
CA TYR A 34 8.28 19.64 -1.78
C TYR A 34 8.51 19.39 -0.29
N TYR A 35 9.57 19.96 0.27
CA TYR A 35 9.75 20.05 1.72
C TYR A 35 9.28 21.42 2.21
N ASP A 36 8.47 21.44 3.25
CA ASP A 36 8.04 22.68 3.89
C ASP A 36 9.15 23.32 4.74
N GLU A 37 8.85 24.44 5.38
CA GLU A 37 9.79 25.18 6.23
C GLU A 37 10.30 24.38 7.43
N ASN A 38 9.59 23.33 7.84
CA ASN A 38 9.97 22.41 8.92
C ASN A 38 10.71 21.18 8.38
N GLY A 39 10.98 21.10 7.08
CA GLY A 39 11.58 19.95 6.43
C GLY A 39 10.65 18.74 6.32
N LYS A 40 9.34 18.94 6.44
CA LYS A 40 8.34 17.89 6.26
C LYS A 40 7.91 17.80 4.79
N THR A 41 7.64 16.60 4.35
CA THR A 41 7.25 16.33 2.97
C THR A 41 5.78 16.67 2.73
N GLN A 42 5.51 17.42 1.68
CA GLN A 42 4.19 17.84 1.26
C GLN A 42 3.95 17.46 -0.20
N PHE A 43 2.72 17.07 -0.54
CA PHE A 43 2.28 17.07 -1.92
C PHE A 43 1.81 18.48 -2.33
N THR A 44 2.08 18.85 -3.56
CA THR A 44 1.33 19.92 -4.23
C THR A 44 -0.08 19.41 -4.57
N ASP A 45 -0.99 20.30 -4.96
CA ASP A 45 -2.32 19.90 -5.46
C ASP A 45 -2.20 18.97 -6.67
N LEU A 46 -1.26 19.26 -7.57
CA LEU A 46 -0.97 18.40 -8.73
C LEU A 46 -0.45 17.02 -8.31
N GLY A 47 0.50 16.97 -7.38
CA GLY A 47 1.03 15.70 -6.89
C GLY A 47 0.00 14.85 -6.17
N ARG A 48 -0.89 15.46 -5.39
CA ARG A 48 -2.01 14.80 -4.73
C ARG A 48 -3.01 14.23 -5.76
N ALA A 49 -3.36 15.02 -6.78
CA ALA A 49 -4.22 14.57 -7.87
C ALA A 49 -3.60 13.40 -8.63
N ALA A 50 -2.32 13.51 -9.01
CA ALA A 50 -1.58 12.47 -9.72
C ALA A 50 -1.45 11.17 -8.91
N LYS A 51 -1.34 11.27 -7.57
CA LYS A 51 -1.30 10.09 -6.71
C LYS A 51 -2.65 9.37 -6.63
N THR A 52 -3.74 10.11 -6.78
CA THR A 52 -5.11 9.56 -6.82
C THR A 52 -5.47 9.01 -8.21
N ASP A 53 -5.07 9.74 -9.25
CA ASP A 53 -5.32 9.38 -10.65
C ASP A 53 -4.07 9.64 -11.50
N ILE A 54 -3.40 8.59 -11.92
CA ILE A 54 -2.17 8.65 -12.73
C ILE A 54 -2.38 9.24 -14.12
N SER A 55 -3.64 9.34 -14.59
CA SER A 55 -3.98 10.03 -15.85
C SER A 55 -4.00 11.56 -15.72
N THR A 56 -3.70 12.10 -14.53
CA THR A 56 -3.61 13.54 -14.27
C THR A 56 -2.60 14.19 -15.22
N GLN A 57 -3.04 15.25 -15.90
CA GLN A 57 -2.18 16.02 -16.80
C GLN A 57 -1.11 16.77 -16.02
N MET A 58 0.12 16.66 -16.47
CA MET A 58 1.25 17.39 -15.89
C MET A 58 1.23 18.85 -16.34
N SER A 59 1.86 19.72 -15.55
CA SER A 59 2.03 21.17 -15.80
C SER A 59 3.49 21.59 -15.63
N ASP A 60 3.75 22.89 -15.65
CA ASP A 60 5.05 23.48 -15.30
C ASP A 60 6.23 22.98 -16.13
N GLY A 61 6.06 22.91 -17.46
CA GLY A 61 7.10 22.49 -18.40
C GLY A 61 7.14 21.00 -18.71
N TYR A 62 6.30 20.21 -18.07
CA TYR A 62 6.09 18.81 -18.39
C TYR A 62 4.87 18.66 -19.33
N SER A 63 4.93 17.71 -20.25
CA SER A 63 3.85 17.39 -21.18
C SER A 63 3.35 15.96 -20.95
N GLY A 64 2.06 15.74 -21.25
CA GLY A 64 1.44 14.43 -21.05
C GLY A 64 0.89 14.22 -19.63
N THR A 65 0.57 12.97 -19.32
CA THR A 65 0.04 12.59 -18.01
C THR A 65 1.18 12.20 -17.06
N PHE A 66 0.87 12.08 -15.78
CA PHE A 66 1.82 11.55 -14.79
C PHE A 66 2.28 10.13 -15.17
N ASP A 67 1.39 9.28 -15.70
CA ASP A 67 1.74 7.91 -16.12
C ASP A 67 2.70 7.88 -17.33
N ASP A 68 2.61 8.85 -18.24
CA ASP A 68 3.53 8.95 -19.38
C ASP A 68 4.98 9.16 -18.95
N GLY A 69 5.18 9.94 -17.88
CA GLY A 69 6.51 10.19 -17.26
C GLY A 69 6.87 9.23 -16.14
N SER A 70 5.95 8.36 -15.76
CA SER A 70 6.14 7.43 -14.65
C SER A 70 7.28 6.47 -14.97
N PHE A 71 8.23 6.38 -14.04
CA PHE A 71 9.35 5.47 -14.19
C PHE A 71 8.87 4.02 -14.06
N LYS A 72 8.96 3.28 -15.15
CA LYS A 72 8.68 1.82 -15.13
C LYS A 72 9.88 1.03 -14.56
N MET A 73 10.94 1.70 -14.12
CA MET A 73 12.08 1.07 -13.45
C MET A 73 11.80 0.91 -11.96
N ASN A 74 12.06 -0.30 -11.47
CA ASN A 74 11.98 -0.56 -10.05
C ASN A 74 13.20 0.04 -9.34
N ASN A 75 13.00 1.14 -8.63
CA ASN A 75 14.04 1.74 -7.80
C ASN A 75 13.96 1.15 -6.39
N THR A 76 14.85 0.21 -6.09
CA THR A 76 14.94 -0.47 -4.79
C THR A 76 16.09 0.03 -3.92
N THR A 77 16.75 1.12 -4.29
CA THR A 77 17.92 1.66 -3.56
C THR A 77 17.58 1.98 -2.11
N TRP A 78 16.37 2.50 -1.88
CA TRP A 78 15.84 2.74 -0.54
C TRP A 78 14.56 1.94 -0.34
N ALA A 79 14.44 1.26 0.80
CA ALA A 79 13.16 0.68 1.18
C ALA A 79 12.14 1.80 1.41
N ILE A 80 10.88 1.58 1.00
CA ILE A 80 9.84 2.61 1.07
C ILE A 80 9.60 3.13 2.50
N ASP A 81 9.77 2.28 3.50
CA ASP A 81 9.61 2.62 4.91
C ASP A 81 10.90 3.06 5.60
N SER A 82 12.02 3.18 4.86
CA SER A 82 13.25 3.78 5.39
C SER A 82 13.05 5.27 5.65
N LEU A 83 13.75 5.78 6.65
CA LEU A 83 13.81 7.22 6.88
C LEU A 83 14.43 7.92 5.67
N ASN A 84 13.79 8.97 5.22
CA ASN A 84 14.32 9.87 4.21
C ASN A 84 15.30 10.84 4.88
N PRO A 85 16.60 10.79 4.60
CA PRO A 85 17.59 11.65 5.27
C PRO A 85 17.42 13.14 4.97
N ASP A 86 16.71 13.49 3.88
CA ASP A 86 16.43 14.88 3.50
C ASP A 86 15.13 15.41 4.12
N SER A 87 14.35 14.55 4.77
CA SER A 87 13.12 14.91 5.47
C SER A 87 13.30 14.86 6.97
N ASN A 88 12.66 15.75 7.71
CA ASN A 88 12.76 15.81 9.17
C ASN A 88 11.99 14.66 9.85
N GLY A 89 12.59 13.47 9.87
CA GLY A 89 12.09 12.28 10.57
C GLY A 89 10.99 11.51 9.84
N GLU A 90 10.71 11.83 8.58
CA GLU A 90 9.72 11.11 7.78
C GLU A 90 10.36 10.00 6.94
N THR A 91 9.56 9.03 6.53
CA THR A 91 9.96 7.95 5.64
C THR A 91 9.71 8.33 4.18
N PHE A 92 10.21 7.50 3.23
CA PHE A 92 9.83 7.65 1.82
C PHE A 92 8.35 7.31 1.56
N ASN A 93 7.67 6.66 2.51
CA ASN A 93 6.27 6.27 2.37
C ASN A 93 5.33 7.44 2.68
N TYR A 94 4.67 7.98 1.65
CA TYR A 94 3.75 9.11 1.78
C TYR A 94 2.62 8.88 2.79
N ARG A 95 2.21 7.62 3.01
CA ARG A 95 1.16 7.28 3.98
C ARG A 95 1.56 7.55 5.43
N LYS A 96 2.88 7.72 5.66
CA LYS A 96 3.46 8.02 6.97
C LYS A 96 3.90 9.49 7.10
N TRP A 97 3.70 10.30 6.06
CA TRP A 97 3.97 11.74 6.17
C TRP A 97 2.93 12.40 7.06
N GLU A 98 3.36 13.34 7.87
CA GLU A 98 2.48 14.10 8.74
C GLU A 98 1.38 14.83 7.95
N SER A 99 1.75 15.39 6.80
CA SER A 99 0.85 16.07 5.87
C SER A 99 -0.25 15.17 5.30
N PHE A 100 0.02 13.88 5.18
CA PHE A 100 -0.96 12.91 4.68
C PHE A 100 -1.75 12.25 5.82
N ALA A 101 -1.09 11.98 6.95
CA ALA A 101 -1.71 11.34 8.09
C ALA A 101 -2.77 12.21 8.78
N THR A 102 -2.65 13.55 8.68
CA THR A 102 -3.60 14.49 9.27
C THR A 102 -4.86 14.70 8.43
N ASP A 103 -4.81 14.42 7.13
CA ASP A 103 -5.96 14.54 6.23
C ASP A 103 -6.80 13.28 6.25
N ALA A 104 -8.06 13.37 6.64
CA ALA A 104 -9.02 12.29 6.42
C ALA A 104 -9.40 12.28 4.94
N ASN A 105 -9.05 11.20 4.24
CA ASN A 105 -9.30 11.08 2.80
C ASN A 105 -10.72 10.59 2.46
N SER A 106 -11.51 10.23 3.48
CA SER A 106 -12.90 9.78 3.33
C SER A 106 -13.66 9.90 4.64
N ASP A 107 -14.99 9.94 4.53
CA ASP A 107 -15.89 9.94 5.69
C ASP A 107 -15.69 8.69 6.57
N ILE A 108 -15.34 7.56 5.96
CA ILE A 108 -15.04 6.30 6.65
C ILE A 108 -13.78 6.45 7.49
N GLU A 109 -12.74 7.08 6.97
CA GLU A 109 -11.49 7.31 7.69
C GLU A 109 -11.70 8.29 8.84
N GLN A 110 -12.48 9.35 8.63
CA GLN A 110 -12.84 10.28 9.70
C GLN A 110 -13.64 9.57 10.81
N ASP A 111 -14.65 8.78 10.46
CA ASP A 111 -15.43 8.00 11.43
C ASP A 111 -14.54 7.02 12.22
N TRP A 112 -13.57 6.39 11.57
CA TRP A 112 -12.60 5.52 12.23
C TRP A 112 -11.73 6.30 13.24
N ARG A 113 -11.22 7.48 12.85
CA ARG A 113 -10.43 8.36 13.73
C ARG A 113 -11.24 8.81 14.94
N ASP A 114 -12.48 9.23 14.72
CA ASP A 114 -13.39 9.68 15.78
C ASP A 114 -13.69 8.55 16.79
N LYS A 115 -13.85 7.32 16.31
CA LYS A 115 -14.12 6.14 17.15
C LYS A 115 -12.90 5.61 17.88
N THR A 116 -11.73 5.68 17.29
CA THR A 116 -10.50 5.10 17.85
C THR A 116 -9.67 6.10 18.64
N GLY A 117 -9.78 7.41 18.33
CA GLY A 117 -8.96 8.46 18.89
C GLY A 117 -7.53 8.51 18.35
N PHE A 118 -7.22 7.80 17.27
CA PHE A 118 -5.89 7.77 16.66
C PHE A 118 -5.91 8.38 15.25
N ALA A 119 -4.84 9.08 14.88
CA ALA A 119 -4.71 9.68 13.57
C ALA A 119 -4.37 8.64 12.49
N THR A 120 -3.61 7.59 12.85
CA THR A 120 -3.15 6.56 11.92
C THR A 120 -3.35 5.14 12.45
N ALA A 121 -3.46 4.18 11.54
CA ALA A 121 -3.51 2.76 11.90
C ALA A 121 -2.21 2.30 12.60
N ASP A 122 -1.07 2.87 12.25
CA ASP A 122 0.22 2.54 12.87
C ASP A 122 0.25 2.97 14.34
N GLU A 123 -0.27 4.16 14.68
CA GLU A 123 -0.40 4.62 16.07
C GLU A 123 -1.36 3.71 16.86
N TYR A 124 -2.50 3.38 16.26
CA TYR A 124 -3.48 2.47 16.87
C TYR A 124 -2.88 1.10 17.15
N MET A 125 -2.18 0.52 16.19
CA MET A 125 -1.50 -0.77 16.36
C MET A 125 -0.36 -0.67 17.38
N GLY A 126 0.42 0.41 17.35
CA GLY A 126 1.52 0.66 18.30
C GLY A 126 1.04 0.81 19.75
N SER A 127 -0.19 1.27 19.98
CA SER A 127 -0.79 1.40 21.31
C SER A 127 -1.23 0.07 21.92
N ARG A 128 -1.27 -1.03 21.13
CA ARG A 128 -1.75 -2.34 21.56
C ARG A 128 -0.61 -3.29 21.92
N PRO A 129 -0.80 -4.18 22.90
CA PRO A 129 0.18 -5.21 23.20
C PRO A 129 0.17 -6.25 22.05
N TYR A 130 1.19 -6.24 21.22
CA TYR A 130 1.41 -7.27 20.20
C TYR A 130 2.82 -7.84 20.33
N LYS A 131 2.99 -9.09 19.89
CA LYS A 131 4.30 -9.72 19.86
C LYS A 131 4.90 -9.54 18.47
N LEU A 132 6.08 -8.95 18.40
CA LEU A 132 6.90 -8.96 17.19
C LEU A 132 7.61 -10.31 17.10
N SER A 133 7.31 -11.07 16.05
CA SER A 133 8.13 -12.21 15.66
C SER A 133 9.22 -11.72 14.70
N LEU A 134 10.45 -11.66 15.19
CA LEU A 134 11.58 -11.22 14.39
C LEU A 134 12.11 -12.38 13.55
N GLY A 135 12.15 -12.18 12.23
CA GLY A 135 13.10 -12.86 11.35
C GLY A 135 12.82 -14.28 10.95
N THR A 136 11.60 -14.78 11.07
CA THR A 136 11.26 -16.08 10.47
C THR A 136 10.49 -15.86 9.16
N THR A 137 11.14 -16.07 8.05
CA THR A 137 10.46 -16.29 6.78
C THR A 137 9.84 -17.70 6.87
N TYR A 138 8.54 -17.77 7.13
CA TYR A 138 7.81 -19.02 7.00
C TYR A 138 7.69 -19.33 5.51
N SER A 139 8.26 -20.46 5.11
CA SER A 139 8.05 -21.01 3.79
C SER A 139 7.07 -22.17 3.94
N GLU A 140 5.88 -22.03 3.38
CA GLU A 140 4.94 -23.15 3.33
C GLU A 140 5.57 -24.32 2.57
N SER A 141 5.36 -25.53 3.07
CA SER A 141 5.67 -26.75 2.32
C SER A 141 4.81 -26.80 1.06
N THR A 142 5.37 -27.34 -0.03
CA THR A 142 4.62 -27.53 -1.27
C THR A 142 3.45 -28.48 -1.02
N LYS A 143 2.24 -28.00 -1.29
CA LYS A 143 1.01 -28.79 -1.21
C LYS A 143 1.01 -29.87 -2.32
N SER A 144 0.43 -31.02 -2.06
CA SER A 144 0.16 -32.00 -3.14
C SER A 144 -0.88 -31.41 -4.10
N ASP A 145 -0.95 -31.97 -5.32
CA ASP A 145 -1.92 -31.52 -6.32
C ASP A 145 -3.36 -31.71 -5.81
N GLU A 146 -3.64 -32.80 -5.12
CA GLU A 146 -4.94 -33.07 -4.50
C GLU A 146 -5.28 -32.03 -3.44
N LEU A 147 -4.35 -31.74 -2.52
CA LEU A 147 -4.56 -30.73 -1.49
C LEU A 147 -4.70 -29.33 -2.07
N THR A 148 -4.03 -29.03 -3.17
CA THR A 148 -4.17 -27.75 -3.88
C THR A 148 -5.58 -27.57 -4.43
N VAL A 149 -6.22 -28.61 -4.95
CA VAL A 149 -7.60 -28.58 -5.43
C VAL A 149 -8.57 -28.31 -4.27
N LEU A 150 -8.47 -29.07 -3.18
CA LEU A 150 -9.31 -28.86 -2.00
C LEU A 150 -9.14 -27.46 -1.43
N TRP A 151 -7.91 -27.01 -1.27
CA TRP A 151 -7.59 -25.67 -0.79
C TRP A 151 -8.24 -24.58 -1.64
N THR A 152 -8.18 -24.74 -2.97
CA THR A 152 -8.79 -23.78 -3.91
C THR A 152 -10.31 -23.74 -3.75
N GLN A 153 -10.97 -24.89 -3.63
CA GLN A 153 -12.42 -24.98 -3.44
C GLN A 153 -12.85 -24.34 -2.12
N VAL A 154 -12.15 -24.65 -1.03
CA VAL A 154 -12.41 -24.06 0.29
C VAL A 154 -12.20 -22.55 0.27
N ALA A 155 -11.10 -22.07 -0.31
CA ALA A 155 -10.80 -20.64 -0.39
C ALA A 155 -11.87 -19.87 -1.19
N GLU A 156 -12.32 -20.40 -2.33
CA GLU A 156 -13.39 -19.75 -3.13
C GLU A 156 -14.75 -19.81 -2.42
N CYS A 157 -15.05 -20.87 -1.67
CA CYS A 157 -16.24 -20.95 -0.83
C CYS A 157 -16.22 -19.84 0.22
N ILE A 158 -15.15 -19.72 0.99
CA ILE A 158 -15.00 -18.71 2.03
C ILE A 158 -15.11 -17.30 1.43
N LYS A 159 -14.34 -17.02 0.37
CA LYS A 159 -14.33 -15.73 -0.29
C LYS A 159 -15.73 -15.32 -0.77
N THR A 160 -16.42 -16.22 -1.49
CA THR A 160 -17.73 -15.92 -2.06
C THR A 160 -18.78 -15.67 -0.98
N ASN A 161 -18.82 -16.49 0.06
CA ASN A 161 -19.80 -16.34 1.13
C ASN A 161 -19.46 -15.18 2.07
N SER A 162 -18.19 -14.84 2.27
CA SER A 162 -17.77 -13.63 2.99
C SER A 162 -18.33 -12.37 2.32
N TRP A 163 -18.22 -12.28 0.99
CA TRP A 163 -18.83 -11.17 0.26
C TRP A 163 -20.35 -11.13 0.40
N LYS A 164 -21.04 -12.27 0.34
CA LYS A 164 -22.49 -12.32 0.58
C LYS A 164 -22.84 -11.85 2.00
N ALA A 165 -22.06 -12.26 3.00
CA ALA A 165 -22.27 -11.87 4.40
C ALA A 165 -22.13 -10.34 4.60
N ILE A 166 -21.18 -9.69 3.92
CA ILE A 166 -21.01 -8.22 3.97
C ILE A 166 -22.27 -7.49 3.44
N TYR A 167 -22.98 -8.08 2.47
CA TYR A 167 -24.18 -7.48 1.88
C TYR A 167 -25.51 -8.00 2.51
N ALA A 168 -25.44 -8.77 3.60
CA ALA A 168 -26.62 -9.21 4.31
C ALA A 168 -27.45 -8.03 4.82
N LYS A 169 -28.76 -8.14 4.73
CA LYS A 169 -29.69 -7.07 5.11
C LYS A 169 -30.09 -7.12 6.58
N THR A 170 -29.94 -8.26 7.22
CA THR A 170 -30.31 -8.52 8.62
C THR A 170 -29.27 -9.42 9.28
N ASP A 171 -29.17 -9.34 10.61
CA ASP A 171 -28.31 -10.21 11.42
C ASP A 171 -28.64 -11.70 11.20
N ALA A 172 -29.93 -12.04 11.10
CA ALA A 172 -30.36 -13.42 10.85
C ALA A 172 -29.90 -13.95 9.48
N GLU A 173 -29.91 -13.10 8.44
CA GLU A 173 -29.40 -13.44 7.12
C GLU A 173 -27.85 -13.60 7.17
N TYR A 174 -27.15 -12.72 7.88
CA TYR A 174 -25.71 -12.81 8.09
C TYR A 174 -25.34 -14.12 8.79
N ASP A 175 -25.99 -14.44 9.91
CA ASP A 175 -25.74 -15.65 10.69
C ASP A 175 -25.96 -16.91 9.86
N GLN A 176 -27.02 -16.92 9.04
CA GLN A 176 -27.32 -18.06 8.15
C GLN A 176 -26.23 -18.22 7.08
N ILE A 177 -25.80 -17.13 6.43
CA ILE A 177 -24.73 -17.17 5.42
C ILE A 177 -23.43 -17.70 6.03
N VAL A 178 -23.08 -17.25 7.24
CA VAL A 178 -21.88 -17.71 7.95
C VAL A 178 -21.99 -19.20 8.31
N ALA A 179 -23.13 -19.65 8.81
CA ALA A 179 -23.35 -21.05 9.12
C ALA A 179 -23.26 -21.95 7.89
N ASP A 180 -23.86 -21.53 6.78
CA ASP A 180 -23.80 -22.25 5.51
C ASP A 180 -22.38 -22.29 4.94
N MET A 181 -21.63 -21.18 5.04
CA MET A 181 -20.24 -21.10 4.63
C MET A 181 -19.36 -22.11 5.39
N ILE A 182 -19.52 -22.17 6.71
CA ILE A 182 -18.77 -23.11 7.56
C ILE A 182 -19.09 -24.56 7.19
N SER A 183 -20.37 -24.87 6.97
CA SER A 183 -20.79 -26.21 6.57
C SER A 183 -20.21 -26.60 5.20
N GLN A 184 -20.35 -25.73 4.20
CA GLN A 184 -19.83 -25.97 2.86
C GLN A 184 -18.32 -26.09 2.82
N ALA A 185 -17.59 -25.27 3.59
CA ALA A 185 -16.13 -25.33 3.66
C ALA A 185 -15.67 -26.70 4.20
N LYS A 186 -16.36 -27.23 5.21
CA LYS A 186 -16.09 -28.59 5.73
C LYS A 186 -16.38 -29.67 4.70
N ASP A 187 -17.50 -29.57 4.00
CA ASP A 187 -17.85 -30.52 2.93
C ASP A 187 -16.83 -30.52 1.79
N TYR A 188 -16.15 -29.41 1.56
CA TYR A 188 -15.05 -29.29 0.59
C TYR A 188 -13.68 -29.75 1.12
N GLY A 189 -13.60 -30.27 2.35
CA GLY A 189 -12.36 -30.78 2.91
C GLY A 189 -11.53 -29.74 3.67
N TYR A 190 -12.18 -28.78 4.32
CA TYR A 190 -11.49 -27.80 5.16
C TYR A 190 -10.60 -28.46 6.21
N ASP A 191 -11.08 -29.52 6.86
CA ASP A 191 -10.35 -30.23 7.92
C ASP A 191 -9.10 -30.96 7.39
N GLU A 192 -9.03 -31.22 6.07
CA GLU A 192 -7.84 -31.81 5.42
C GLU A 192 -6.81 -30.72 5.01
N CYS A 193 -7.23 -29.45 5.01
CA CYS A 193 -6.41 -28.33 4.62
C CYS A 193 -5.60 -27.73 5.80
N ILE A 194 -5.93 -28.09 7.04
CA ILE A 194 -5.30 -27.61 8.27
C ILE A 194 -4.29 -28.63 8.77
#